data_be65d78be3a57b1656a93a669762ed63
#
_entry.id   be65d78be3a57b1656a93a669762ed63
#
_cell.length_a   1.000
_cell.length_b   1.000
_cell.length_c   1.000
_cell.angle_alpha   90.00
_cell.angle_beta   90.00
_cell.angle_gamma   90.00
#
_symmetry.space_group_name_H-M   'P 1'
#
loop_
_entity.id
_entity.type
_entity.pdbx_description
1 polymer ?
#
loop_
_entity_poly.entity_id
_entity_poly.type
_entity_poly.pdbx_seq_one_letter_code
_entity_poly.pdbx_strand_id
1 'polypeptide(L)'
;MTRVIGFAGWSGAGKTQLLTRLIPVLKARGLSVSTLKHAHHAFDIDHPGKDSYQHREAGACEVLVASSTRWALMHELRGAPEPGLGELLGQVLAVGRDTRIAVNQDRKTHV
;
A
#
# COMPACT_ATOMS: atom_id res chain seq x y z
N MET A 1 15.07 0.11 -14.60
CA MET A 1 13.71 0.22 -15.14
C MET A 1 12.70 -0.31 -14.15
N THR A 2 11.64 0.43 -13.93
CA THR A 2 10.58 0.00 -13.03
C THR A 2 9.51 -0.75 -13.82
N ARG A 3 9.09 -1.90 -13.29
CA ARG A 3 8.01 -2.67 -13.89
C ARG A 3 6.91 -2.88 -12.88
N VAL A 4 5.67 -2.84 -13.35
CA VAL A 4 4.48 -2.98 -12.50
C VAL A 4 3.76 -4.25 -12.91
N ILE A 5 3.44 -5.10 -11.95
CA ILE A 5 2.68 -6.33 -12.15
C ILE A 5 1.46 -6.28 -11.26
N GLY A 6 0.30 -6.49 -11.85
CA GLY A 6 -0.95 -6.49 -11.10
C GLY A 6 -1.45 -7.90 -10.83
N PHE A 7 -2.00 -8.10 -9.65
CA PHE A 7 -2.67 -9.34 -9.26
C PHE A 7 -4.08 -8.96 -8.83
N ALA A 8 -5.07 -9.46 -9.55
CA ALA A 8 -6.47 -9.17 -9.27
C ALA A 8 -7.23 -10.47 -9.06
N GLY A 9 -8.19 -10.45 -8.17
CA GLY A 9 -9.02 -11.61 -7.88
C GLY A 9 -9.87 -11.37 -6.66
N TRP A 10 -10.71 -12.34 -6.36
CA TRP A 10 -11.53 -12.28 -5.16
C TRP A 10 -10.67 -12.45 -3.92
N SER A 11 -11.13 -11.89 -2.81
CA SER A 11 -10.53 -12.15 -1.52
C SER A 11 -10.50 -13.66 -1.28
N GLY A 12 -9.36 -14.18 -0.85
CA GLY A 12 -9.20 -15.62 -0.65
C GLY A 12 -8.77 -16.40 -1.89
N ALA A 13 -8.50 -15.71 -3.01
CA ALA A 13 -8.06 -16.37 -4.25
C ALA A 13 -6.59 -16.80 -4.24
N GLY A 14 -5.86 -16.53 -3.15
CA GLY A 14 -4.46 -16.92 -3.04
C GLY A 14 -3.46 -15.88 -3.49
N LYS A 15 -3.88 -14.63 -3.70
CA LYS A 15 -2.99 -13.56 -4.15
C LYS A 15 -1.83 -13.33 -3.17
N THR A 16 -2.12 -13.28 -1.88
CA THR A 16 -1.11 -13.05 -0.85
C THR A 16 -0.08 -14.18 -0.82
N GLN A 17 -0.54 -15.43 -0.92
CA GLN A 17 0.37 -16.57 -0.95
C GLN A 17 1.26 -16.54 -2.18
N LEU A 18 0.71 -16.19 -3.34
CA LEU A 18 1.50 -16.05 -4.55
C LEU A 18 2.57 -14.97 -4.38
N LEU A 19 2.20 -13.81 -3.85
CA LEU A 19 3.13 -12.70 -3.65
C LEU A 19 4.22 -13.06 -2.64
N THR A 20 3.88 -13.73 -1.54
CA THR A 20 4.87 -14.11 -0.53
C THR A 20 5.88 -15.13 -1.06
N ARG A 21 5.53 -15.86 -2.12
CA ARG A 21 6.46 -16.75 -2.79
C ARG A 21 7.28 -16.05 -3.88
N LEU A 22 6.67 -15.11 -4.56
CA LEU A 22 7.31 -14.38 -5.66
C LEU A 22 8.34 -13.39 -5.16
N ILE A 23 8.07 -12.67 -4.08
CA ILE A 23 8.96 -11.62 -3.58
C ILE A 23 10.37 -12.15 -3.29
N PRO A 24 10.55 -13.27 -2.57
CA PRO A 24 11.89 -13.80 -2.34
C PRO A 24 12.62 -14.18 -3.63
N VAL A 25 11.90 -14.69 -4.63
CA VAL A 25 12.49 -15.06 -5.92
C VAL A 25 13.04 -13.83 -6.62
N LEU A 26 12.28 -12.74 -6.65
CA LEU A 26 12.72 -11.50 -7.27
C LEU A 26 13.91 -10.89 -6.52
N LYS A 27 13.89 -10.94 -5.21
CA LYS A 27 15.01 -10.44 -4.39
C LYS A 27 16.27 -11.25 -4.63
N ALA A 28 16.14 -12.56 -4.79
CA ALA A 28 17.29 -13.43 -5.08
C ALA A 28 17.92 -13.09 -6.43
N ARG A 29 17.17 -12.48 -7.33
CA ARG A 29 17.69 -12.00 -8.62
C ARG A 29 18.26 -10.59 -8.56
N GLY A 30 18.39 -10.03 -7.36
CA GLY A 30 18.95 -8.70 -7.18
C GLY A 30 17.97 -7.56 -7.43
N LEU A 31 16.68 -7.85 -7.51
CA LEU A 31 15.66 -6.83 -7.74
C LEU A 31 15.08 -6.33 -6.43
N SER A 32 14.79 -5.04 -6.37
CA SER A 32 14.01 -4.51 -5.27
C SER A 32 12.52 -4.65 -5.58
N VAL A 33 11.72 -4.85 -4.54
CA VAL A 33 10.29 -5.09 -4.71
C VAL A 33 9.53 -4.15 -3.78
N SER A 34 8.55 -3.46 -4.33
CA SER A 34 7.57 -2.69 -3.57
C SER A 34 6.19 -3.26 -3.84
N THR A 35 5.32 -3.17 -2.87
CA THR A 35 3.95 -3.66 -3.03
C THR A 35 2.97 -2.53 -2.78
N LEU A 36 1.84 -2.61 -3.47
CA LEU A 36 0.71 -1.73 -3.26
C LEU A 36 -0.51 -2.61 -3.04
N LYS A 37 -1.15 -2.44 -1.92
CA LYS A 37 -2.42 -3.14 -1.66
C LYS A 37 -3.54 -2.12 -1.68
N HIS A 38 -4.50 -2.33 -2.56
CA HIS A 38 -5.69 -1.50 -2.64
C HIS A 38 -6.82 -2.20 -1.88
N ALA A 39 -7.14 -1.69 -0.71
CA ALA A 39 -8.14 -2.32 0.14
C ALA A 39 -9.55 -1.86 -0.24
N HIS A 40 -10.51 -2.79 -0.17
CA HIS A 40 -11.92 -2.49 -0.38
C HIS A 40 -12.54 -1.78 0.81
N HIS A 41 -12.11 -2.18 1.99
CA HIS A 41 -12.71 -1.73 3.23
C HIS A 41 -11.83 -0.69 3.88
N ALA A 42 -12.42 0.14 4.71
CA ALA A 42 -11.65 1.03 5.56
C ALA A 42 -10.65 0.19 6.35
N PHE A 43 -9.43 0.66 6.43
CA PHE A 43 -8.41 0.01 7.23
C PHE A 43 -7.77 1.06 8.13
N ASP A 44 -7.11 0.59 9.17
CA ASP A 44 -6.44 1.49 10.09
C ASP A 44 -5.12 0.87 10.53
N ILE A 45 -4.05 1.65 10.42
CA ILE A 45 -2.73 1.26 10.93
C ILE A 45 -2.46 1.92 12.28
N ASP A 46 -3.38 2.73 12.75
CA ASP A 46 -3.34 3.37 14.05
C ASP A 46 -4.29 2.70 15.02
N HIS A 47 -4.07 2.98 16.29
CA HIS A 47 -4.95 2.51 17.36
C HIS A 47 -5.37 3.68 18.24
N PRO A 48 -6.60 3.66 18.79
CA PRO A 48 -7.03 4.66 19.75
C PRO A 48 -6.03 4.80 20.89
N GLY A 49 -5.75 6.03 21.29
CA GLY A 49 -4.82 6.33 22.36
C GLY A 49 -3.38 6.58 21.93
N LYS A 50 -3.04 6.34 20.67
CA LYS A 50 -1.72 6.68 20.13
C LYS A 50 -1.70 8.15 19.70
N ASP A 51 -0.52 8.76 19.76
CA ASP A 51 -0.37 10.17 19.38
C ASP A 51 -0.77 10.41 17.92
N SER A 52 -0.35 9.52 17.02
CA SER A 52 -0.69 9.64 15.60
C SER A 52 -2.20 9.56 15.40
N TYR A 53 -2.89 8.70 16.13
CA TYR A 53 -4.34 8.61 16.10
C TYR A 53 -4.97 9.92 16.55
N GLN A 54 -4.46 10.50 17.64
CA GLN A 54 -4.96 11.75 18.17
C GLN A 54 -4.76 12.92 17.20
N HIS A 55 -3.60 12.95 16.51
CA HIS A 55 -3.34 13.97 15.48
C HIS A 55 -4.39 13.88 14.37
N ARG A 56 -4.71 12.69 13.93
CA ARG A 56 -5.72 12.48 12.91
C ARG A 56 -7.10 12.91 13.38
N GLU A 57 -7.49 12.51 14.57
CA GLU A 57 -8.79 12.87 15.12
C GLU A 57 -8.91 14.38 15.36
N ALA A 58 -7.79 15.06 15.61
CA ALA A 58 -7.76 16.51 15.78
C ALA A 58 -7.87 17.27 14.46
N GLY A 59 -7.77 16.58 13.33
CA GLY A 59 -8.01 17.18 12.03
C GLY A 59 -6.81 17.25 11.10
N ALA A 60 -5.67 16.61 11.44
CA ALA A 60 -4.52 16.63 10.56
C ALA A 60 -4.84 15.94 9.23
N CYS A 61 -4.44 16.56 8.13
CA CYS A 61 -4.63 16.00 6.79
C CYS A 61 -3.70 14.84 6.54
N GLU A 62 -2.48 14.91 7.06
CA GLU A 62 -1.49 13.86 6.93
C GLU A 62 -0.77 13.68 8.24
N VAL A 63 -0.46 12.44 8.56
CA VAL A 63 0.32 12.09 9.74
C VAL A 63 1.47 11.19 9.31
N LEU A 64 2.70 11.62 9.55
CA LEU A 64 3.87 10.81 9.29
C LEU A 64 4.40 10.27 10.62
N VAL A 65 4.51 8.95 10.68
CA VAL A 65 5.07 8.27 11.85
C VAL A 65 6.38 7.61 11.43
N ALA A 66 7.43 7.89 12.17
CA ALA A 66 8.76 7.40 11.81
C ALA A 66 9.47 6.81 13.02
N SER A 67 10.26 5.78 12.76
CA SER A 67 11.15 5.17 13.73
C SER A 67 12.52 4.94 13.06
N SER A 68 13.44 4.30 13.79
CA SER A 68 14.73 4.00 13.20
C SER A 68 14.70 2.92 12.12
N THR A 69 13.59 2.16 12.02
CA THR A 69 13.50 1.03 11.11
C THR A 69 12.46 1.20 10.01
N ARG A 70 11.48 2.08 10.20
CA ARG A 70 10.43 2.30 9.19
C ARG A 70 9.71 3.61 9.42
N TRP A 71 9.04 4.07 8.39
CA TRP A 71 8.12 5.18 8.52
C TRP A 71 6.87 4.91 7.68
N ALA A 72 5.78 5.56 8.05
CA ALA A 72 4.52 5.48 7.32
C ALA A 72 3.89 6.86 7.24
N LEU A 73 3.34 7.18 6.09
CA LEU A 73 2.58 8.40 5.88
C LEU A 73 1.12 8.02 5.68
N MET A 74 0.26 8.55 6.54
CA MET A 74 -1.17 8.36 6.42
C MET A 74 -1.79 9.64 5.87
N HIS A 75 -2.44 9.54 4.73
CA HIS A 75 -3.14 10.66 4.11
C HIS A 75 -4.64 10.45 4.28
N GLU A 76 -5.29 11.36 5.02
CA GLU A 76 -6.73 11.30 5.26
C GLU A 76 -7.46 12.02 4.14
N LEU A 77 -8.37 11.33 3.46
CA LEU A 77 -9.08 11.91 2.33
C LEU A 77 -10.11 12.96 2.76
N ARG A 78 -10.69 12.80 3.93
CA ARG A 78 -11.67 13.71 4.52
C ARG A 78 -12.76 14.13 3.53
N GLY A 79 -13.35 13.14 2.88
CA GLY A 79 -14.41 13.37 1.90
C GLY A 79 -13.94 13.62 0.49
N ALA A 80 -12.63 13.78 0.26
CA ALA A 80 -12.10 13.89 -1.08
C ALA A 80 -12.26 12.55 -1.82
N PRO A 81 -12.32 12.57 -3.16
CA PRO A 81 -12.46 11.34 -3.92
C PRO A 81 -11.30 10.37 -3.67
N GLU A 82 -11.60 9.08 -3.71
CA GLU A 82 -10.59 8.04 -3.63
C GLU A 82 -9.59 8.21 -4.78
N PRO A 83 -8.27 8.18 -4.49
CA PRO A 83 -7.28 8.35 -5.56
C PRO A 83 -7.29 7.15 -6.50
N GLY A 84 -7.06 7.43 -7.78
CA GLY A 84 -6.93 6.39 -8.77
C GLY A 84 -5.64 5.60 -8.61
N LEU A 85 -5.60 4.44 -9.25
CA LEU A 85 -4.43 3.56 -9.18
C LEU A 85 -3.16 4.27 -9.67
N GLY A 86 -3.28 5.11 -10.71
CA GLY A 86 -2.13 5.86 -11.21
C GLY A 86 -1.51 6.78 -10.19
N GLU A 87 -2.34 7.48 -9.41
CA GLU A 87 -1.85 8.35 -8.34
C GLU A 87 -1.17 7.55 -7.24
N LEU A 88 -1.75 6.41 -6.86
CA LEU A 88 -1.18 5.55 -5.83
C LEU A 88 0.17 4.97 -6.28
N LEU A 89 0.26 4.55 -7.54
CA LEU A 89 1.51 4.07 -8.10
C LEU A 89 2.58 5.15 -8.07
N GLY A 90 2.21 6.41 -8.30
CA GLY A 90 3.13 7.53 -8.23
C GLY A 90 3.79 7.66 -6.86
N GLN A 91 3.06 7.37 -5.79
CA GLN A 91 3.63 7.40 -4.43
C GLN A 91 4.69 6.32 -4.25
N VAL A 92 4.49 5.15 -4.82
CA VAL A 92 5.43 4.04 -4.70
C VAL A 92 6.64 4.24 -5.61
N LEU A 93 6.44 4.79 -6.81
CA LEU A 93 7.52 5.03 -7.77
C LEU A 93 8.55 6.05 -7.26
N ALA A 94 8.14 6.93 -6.36
CA ALA A 94 9.04 7.93 -5.80
C ALA A 94 10.16 7.32 -4.95
N VAL A 95 10.05 6.05 -4.58
CA VAL A 95 10.95 5.43 -3.60
C VAL A 95 12.19 4.81 -4.24
N GLY A 96 12.14 4.37 -5.49
CA GLY A 96 13.29 3.65 -5.99
C GLY A 96 13.39 3.55 -7.50
N ARG A 97 14.58 3.17 -7.91
CA ARG A 97 14.94 2.81 -9.28
C ARG A 97 15.02 1.29 -9.38
N ASP A 98 14.74 0.77 -10.55
CA ASP A 98 14.78 -0.67 -10.84
C ASP A 98 13.93 -1.48 -9.86
N THR A 99 12.81 -0.90 -9.45
CA THR A 99 11.89 -1.54 -8.53
C THR A 99 10.82 -2.29 -9.29
N ARG A 100 10.47 -3.47 -8.80
CA ARG A 100 9.30 -4.20 -9.27
C ARG A 100 8.16 -3.90 -8.32
N ILE A 101 7.04 -3.43 -8.86
CA ILE A 101 5.88 -3.08 -8.05
C ILE A 101 4.81 -4.13 -8.27
N ALA A 102 4.42 -4.80 -7.20
CA ALA A 102 3.32 -5.75 -7.23
C ALA A 102 2.08 -5.09 -6.66
N VAL A 103 1.04 -5.03 -7.45
CA VAL A 103 -0.24 -4.45 -7.04
C VAL A 103 -1.17 -5.59 -6.64
N ASN A 104 -1.57 -5.59 -5.39
CA ASN A 104 -2.52 -6.57 -4.85
C ASN A 104 -3.87 -5.88 -4.73
N GLN A 105 -4.81 -6.28 -5.56
CA GLN A 105 -6.13 -5.67 -5.59
C GLN A 105 -7.21 -6.73 -5.60
N ASP A 106 -8.08 -6.69 -4.61
CA ASP A 106 -9.25 -7.55 -4.58
C ASP A 106 -10.29 -7.04 -5.56
N ARG A 107 -10.97 -7.96 -6.22
CA ARG A 107 -12.13 -7.60 -7.02
C ARG A 107 -13.27 -7.19 -6.11
N LYS A 108 -13.93 -6.11 -6.50
CA LYS A 108 -15.14 -5.69 -5.81
C LYS A 108 -16.28 -6.63 -6.16
N THR A 109 -17.03 -6.99 -5.14
CA THR A 109 -18.24 -7.80 -5.35
C THR A 109 -19.32 -6.89 -5.92
N HIS A 110 -19.92 -7.32 -7.01
CA HIS A 110 -21.09 -6.65 -7.55
C HIS A 110 -22.33 -7.45 -7.13
N VAL A 111 -23.23 -6.76 -6.55
CA VAL A 111 -24.50 -7.34 -6.15
C VAL A 111 -25.59 -6.82 -7.07
#